data_29d042f828cf73422d92f915e44d44d8
#
_entry.id   29d042f828cf73422d92f915e44d44d8
#
_cell.length_a   1.000
_cell.length_b   1.000
_cell.length_c   1.000
_cell.angle_alpha   90.00
_cell.angle_beta   90.00
_cell.angle_gamma   90.00
#
_symmetry.space_group_name_H-M   'P 1'
#
loop_
_entity.id
_entity.type
_entity.pdbx_description
1 polymer ?
#
loop_
_entity_poly.entity_id
_entity_poly.type
_entity_poly.pdbx_seq_one_letter_code
_entity_poly.pdbx_strand_id
1 'polypeptide(L)'
;MDNNGSNAAIRGKVHFIGIGGCSMNGLAQILRGRGFEVQGSDSTTSPFTKRLEELGIPVFIGHDPKNVEGCGTVIYSAAIKPDNPERVRARELGIPEIERSVALGIISRSYREVIGIAGCHG
;
A
#
# COMPACT_ATOMS: atom_id res chain seq x y z
N MET A 1 -8.43 -23.70 -1.64
CA MET A 1 -8.34 -23.18 -1.57
C MET A 1 -8.42 -22.44 -1.14
N ASP A 2 -8.36 -22.20 -1.28
CA ASP A 2 -8.36 -21.46 -1.10
C ASP A 2 -8.56 -20.69 -0.94
N ASN A 3 -8.61 -20.65 -0.89
CA ASN A 3 -8.80 -19.86 -0.84
C ASN A 3 -8.88 -19.04 -0.68
N ASN A 4 -8.97 -19.00 -0.80
CA ASN A 4 -9.05 -18.18 -0.71
C ASN A 4 -8.93 -17.36 -0.72
N GLY A 5 -8.90 -17.30 -0.95
CA GLY A 5 -8.74 -16.44 -1.08
C GLY A 5 -8.61 -15.76 -1.10
N SER A 6 -8.63 -15.83 -1.28
CA SER A 6 -8.62 -15.04 -1.40
C SER A 6 -8.37 -14.48 -1.21
N ASN A 7 -8.58 -15.05 -1.55
CA ASN A 7 -8.49 -14.16 -1.20
C ASN A 7 -7.54 -13.22 -1.32
N ALA A 8 -7.70 -12.50 -1.09
CA ALA A 8 -6.95 -11.32 -1.21
C ALA A 8 -5.60 -11.52 -0.61
N ALA A 9 -4.70 -11.98 -1.33
CA ALA A 9 -3.33 -12.12 -0.89
C ALA A 9 -2.54 -10.94 -1.43
N ILE A 10 -1.64 -10.43 -0.61
CA ILE A 10 -0.71 -9.40 -1.05
C ILE A 10 0.41 -10.10 -1.77
N ARG A 11 0.67 -9.70 -3.01
CA ARG A 11 1.68 -10.37 -3.81
C ARG A 11 2.38 -9.39 -4.74
N GLY A 12 3.59 -9.75 -5.13
CA GLY A 12 4.37 -8.95 -6.08
C GLY A 12 4.77 -7.61 -5.50
N LYS A 13 5.07 -6.68 -6.39
CA LYS A 13 5.39 -5.32 -5.97
C LYS A 13 4.12 -4.65 -5.49
N VAL A 14 4.19 -4.00 -4.35
CA VAL A 14 3.03 -3.36 -3.73
C VAL A 14 3.12 -1.86 -3.89
N HIS A 15 2.09 -1.27 -4.45
CA HIS A 15 2.00 0.18 -4.64
C HIS A 15 0.96 0.75 -3.69
N PHE A 16 1.36 1.72 -2.89
CA PHE A 16 0.47 2.39 -1.96
C PHE A 16 0.02 3.72 -2.53
N ILE A 17 -1.28 3.94 -2.62
CA ILE A 17 -1.82 5.24 -3.05
C ILE A 17 -2.10 6.05 -1.80
N GLY A 18 -1.40 7.17 -1.63
CA GLY A 18 -1.47 7.96 -0.42
C GLY A 18 -0.51 7.44 0.64
N ILE A 19 0.68 7.04 0.23
CA ILE A 19 1.64 6.34 1.09
C ILE A 19 2.10 7.19 2.26
N GLY A 20 2.01 8.52 2.15
CA GLY A 20 2.41 9.40 3.23
C GLY A 20 1.39 9.51 4.35
N GLY A 21 0.25 8.86 4.24
CA GLY A 21 -0.70 8.83 5.33
C GLY A 21 -0.16 8.09 6.53
N CYS A 22 -0.65 8.46 7.69
CA CYS A 22 -0.14 7.95 8.95
C CYS A 22 -0.11 6.42 9.02
N SER A 23 -1.22 5.76 8.83
CA SER A 23 -1.25 4.30 8.88
C SER A 23 -0.67 3.67 7.63
N MET A 24 -0.74 4.35 6.50
CA MET A 24 -0.20 3.80 5.27
C MET A 24 1.31 3.66 5.33
N ASN A 25 1.99 4.65 5.88
CA ASN A 25 3.44 4.57 5.94
C ASN A 25 3.90 3.44 6.86
N GLY A 26 3.19 3.21 7.96
CA GLY A 26 3.52 2.09 8.83
C GLY A 26 3.33 0.75 8.15
N LEU A 27 2.24 0.62 7.41
CA LEU A 27 1.94 -0.60 6.68
C LEU A 27 3.00 -0.88 5.61
N ALA A 28 3.42 0.18 4.92
CA ALA A 28 4.45 0.06 3.89
C ALA A 28 5.76 -0.45 4.49
N GLN A 29 6.12 0.06 5.66
CA GLN A 29 7.34 -0.37 6.32
C GLN A 29 7.27 -1.83 6.75
N ILE A 30 6.12 -2.27 7.21
CA ILE A 30 5.94 -3.66 7.60
C ILE A 30 6.12 -4.58 6.41
N LEU A 31 5.49 -4.25 5.29
CA LEU A 31 5.61 -5.09 4.10
C LEU A 31 7.05 -5.10 3.57
N ARG A 32 7.69 -3.96 3.60
CA ARG A 32 9.09 -3.89 3.20
C ARG A 32 9.95 -4.80 4.06
N GLY A 33 9.71 -4.78 5.37
CA GLY A 33 10.43 -5.63 6.29
C GLY A 33 10.20 -7.11 6.08
N ARG A 34 9.09 -7.44 5.46
CA ARG A 34 8.76 -8.84 5.14
C ARG A 34 9.30 -9.28 3.80
N GLY A 35 10.03 -8.42 3.12
CA GLY A 35 10.66 -8.78 1.86
C GLY A 35 9.91 -8.37 0.61
N PHE A 36 8.80 -7.65 0.77
CA PHE A 36 8.08 -7.15 -0.40
C PHE A 36 8.81 -5.96 -1.01
N GLU A 37 8.70 -5.85 -2.31
CA GLU A 37 9.11 -4.64 -2.99
C GLU A 37 7.96 -3.65 -2.86
N VAL A 38 8.23 -2.49 -2.27
CA VAL A 38 7.19 -1.53 -1.91
C VAL A 38 7.50 -0.18 -2.52
N GLN A 39 6.48 0.48 -3.00
CA GLN A 39 6.56 1.84 -3.50
C GLN A 39 5.22 2.52 -3.23
N GLY A 40 5.14 3.80 -3.50
CA GLY A 40 3.86 4.48 -3.35
C GLY A 40 3.85 5.85 -3.96
N SER A 41 2.69 6.48 -3.92
CA SER A 41 2.51 7.83 -4.41
C SER A 41 1.78 8.65 -3.35
N ASP A 42 1.94 9.96 -3.47
CA ASP A 42 1.21 10.89 -2.62
C ASP A 42 1.06 12.19 -3.40
N SER A 43 0.10 13.00 -3.00
CA SER A 43 -0.12 14.28 -3.68
C SER A 43 0.94 15.31 -3.32
N THR A 44 1.53 15.19 -2.12
CA THR A 44 2.54 16.15 -1.67
C THR A 44 3.62 15.43 -0.87
N THR A 45 4.75 16.10 -0.72
CA THR A 45 5.79 15.60 0.18
C THR A 45 5.40 15.89 1.62
N SER A 46 5.93 15.10 2.53
CA SER A 46 5.69 15.27 3.95
C SER A 46 6.85 14.61 4.69
N PRO A 47 6.93 14.80 6.02
CA PRO A 47 7.94 14.07 6.78
C PRO A 47 7.82 12.55 6.61
N PHE A 48 6.58 12.04 6.45
CA PHE A 48 6.39 10.61 6.25
C PHE A 48 6.95 10.15 4.91
N THR A 49 6.71 10.90 3.82
CA THR A 49 7.24 10.49 2.53
C THR A 49 8.76 10.55 2.51
N LYS A 50 9.32 11.55 3.18
CA LYS A 50 10.78 11.65 3.25
C LYS A 50 11.38 10.49 4.02
N ARG A 51 10.73 10.10 5.10
CA ARG A 51 11.21 8.97 5.89
C ARG A 51 11.19 7.69 5.09
N LEU A 52 10.13 7.50 4.30
CA LEU A 52 10.02 6.31 3.47
C LEU A 52 11.15 6.25 2.46
N GLU A 53 11.47 7.39 1.85
CA GLU A 53 12.57 7.44 0.90
C GLU A 53 13.89 7.10 1.56
N GLU A 54 14.10 7.57 2.77
CA GLU A 54 15.30 7.23 3.53
C GLU A 54 15.41 5.74 3.79
N LEU A 55 14.27 5.08 3.91
CA LEU A 55 14.24 3.63 4.13
C LEU A 55 14.34 2.84 2.83
N GLY A 56 14.50 3.51 1.70
CA GLY A 56 14.65 2.84 0.43
C GLY A 56 13.33 2.53 -0.28
N ILE A 57 12.25 3.16 0.15
CA ILE A 57 10.94 2.97 -0.47
C ILE A 57 10.70 4.13 -1.44
N PRO A 58 10.59 3.88 -2.74
CA PRO A 58 10.36 4.97 -3.70
C PRO A 58 8.99 5.60 -3.50
N VAL A 59 8.95 6.92 -3.52
CA VAL A 59 7.71 7.67 -3.39
C VAL A 59 7.59 8.62 -4.59
N PHE A 60 6.48 8.51 -5.29
CA PHE A 60 6.19 9.37 -6.44
C PHE A 60 5.25 10.49 -5.98
N ILE A 61 5.58 11.71 -6.28
CA ILE A 61 4.71 12.83 -5.95
C ILE A 61 3.82 13.09 -7.14
N GLY A 62 2.53 13.02 -6.90
CA GLY A 62 1.51 13.06 -7.95
C GLY A 62 1.03 11.66 -8.28
N HIS A 63 -0.23 11.57 -8.69
CA HIS A 63 -0.82 10.28 -9.04
C HIS A 63 -0.81 10.12 -10.54
N ASP A 64 -0.14 9.09 -11.01
CA ASP A 64 0.04 8.83 -12.43
C ASP A 64 -0.27 7.35 -12.71
N PRO A 65 -1.07 7.05 -13.73
CA PRO A 65 -1.38 5.65 -14.04
C PRO A 65 -0.16 4.78 -14.23
N LYS A 66 0.93 5.34 -14.70
CA LYS A 66 2.16 4.56 -14.92
C LYS A 66 2.73 4.00 -13.63
N ASN A 67 2.42 4.63 -12.50
CA ASN A 67 3.01 4.21 -11.24
C ASN A 67 2.60 2.80 -10.84
N VAL A 68 1.45 2.32 -11.31
CA VAL A 68 0.99 0.99 -10.93
C VAL A 68 1.39 -0.09 -11.94
N GLU A 69 1.96 0.28 -13.07
CA GLU A 69 2.36 -0.72 -14.05
C GLU A 69 3.49 -1.58 -13.49
N GLY A 70 3.34 -2.88 -13.64
CA GLY A 70 4.31 -3.82 -13.09
C GLY A 70 4.09 -4.20 -11.64
N CYS A 71 3.08 -3.60 -10.99
CA CYS A 71 2.79 -3.94 -9.61
C CYS A 71 1.86 -5.13 -9.51
N GLY A 72 1.95 -5.87 -8.42
CA GLY A 72 1.08 -7.03 -8.20
C GLY A 72 -0.08 -6.74 -7.28
N THR A 73 -0.01 -5.66 -6.51
CA THR A 73 -1.06 -5.30 -5.56
C THR A 73 -1.06 -3.79 -5.39
N VAL A 74 -2.25 -3.22 -5.24
CA VAL A 74 -2.41 -1.80 -4.93
C VAL A 74 -3.15 -1.69 -3.61
N ILE A 75 -2.61 -0.89 -2.70
CA ILE A 75 -3.26 -0.63 -1.41
C ILE A 75 -3.59 0.86 -1.36
N TYR A 76 -4.81 1.16 -0.99
CA TYR A 76 -5.29 2.54 -0.95
C TYR A 76 -6.04 2.80 0.35
N SER A 77 -6.08 4.06 0.77
CA SER A 77 -6.87 4.44 1.94
C SER A 77 -8.28 4.82 1.51
N ALA A 78 -9.19 4.86 2.47
CA ALA A 78 -10.57 5.21 2.17
C ALA A 78 -10.72 6.62 1.58
N ALA A 79 -9.73 7.47 1.78
CA ALA A 79 -9.76 8.82 1.21
C ALA A 79 -9.51 8.84 -0.29
N ILE A 80 -8.97 7.78 -0.85
CA ILE A 80 -8.66 7.73 -2.28
C ILE A 80 -9.90 7.32 -3.06
N LYS A 81 -10.36 8.18 -3.93
CA LYS A 81 -11.61 7.95 -4.66
C LYS A 81 -11.44 6.93 -5.77
N PRO A 82 -12.54 6.25 -6.15
CA PRO A 82 -12.44 5.24 -7.22
C PRO A 82 -11.97 5.77 -8.56
N ASP A 83 -12.12 7.07 -8.82
CA ASP A 83 -11.69 7.66 -10.07
C ASP A 83 -10.24 8.15 -10.05
N ASN A 84 -9.52 7.90 -8.97
CA ASN A 84 -8.09 8.21 -8.92
C ASN A 84 -7.41 7.49 -10.09
N PRO A 85 -6.54 8.17 -10.84
CA PRO A 85 -5.97 7.55 -12.05
C PRO A 85 -5.18 6.28 -11.77
N GLU A 86 -4.56 6.18 -10.62
CA GLU A 86 -3.84 4.94 -10.28
C GLU A 86 -4.80 3.80 -9.98
N ARG A 87 -5.93 4.09 -9.33
CA ARG A 87 -6.93 3.07 -9.10
C ARG A 87 -7.59 2.61 -10.40
N VAL A 88 -7.89 3.56 -11.28
CA VAL A 88 -8.47 3.22 -12.58
C VAL A 88 -7.53 2.31 -13.36
N ARG A 89 -6.25 2.68 -13.40
CA ARG A 89 -5.29 1.88 -14.15
C ARG A 89 -5.10 0.51 -13.55
N ALA A 90 -5.12 0.40 -12.22
CA ALA A 90 -5.01 -0.90 -11.57
C ALA A 90 -6.14 -1.82 -12.01
N ARG A 91 -7.36 -1.29 -12.08
CA ARG A 91 -8.50 -2.09 -12.54
C ARG A 91 -8.34 -2.50 -13.99
N GLU A 92 -7.84 -1.60 -14.83
CA GLU A 92 -7.62 -1.93 -16.25
C GLU A 92 -6.61 -3.04 -16.42
N LEU A 93 -5.61 -3.07 -15.57
CA LEU A 93 -4.55 -4.07 -15.64
C LEU A 93 -4.87 -5.35 -14.87
N GLY A 94 -6.02 -5.39 -14.20
CA GLY A 94 -6.37 -6.55 -13.40
C GLY A 94 -5.59 -6.67 -12.11
N ILE A 95 -4.99 -5.59 -11.64
CA ILE A 95 -4.23 -5.60 -10.39
C ILE A 95 -5.20 -5.50 -9.22
N PRO A 96 -5.11 -6.39 -8.24
CA PRO A 96 -6.02 -6.31 -7.08
C PRO A 96 -5.82 -5.01 -6.31
N GLU A 97 -6.92 -4.38 -5.97
CA GLU A 97 -6.95 -3.19 -5.13
C GLU A 97 -7.45 -3.60 -3.75
N ILE A 98 -6.71 -3.25 -2.72
CA ILE A 98 -7.05 -3.63 -1.36
C ILE A 98 -7.10 -2.37 -0.52
N GLU A 99 -8.20 -2.17 0.18
CA GLU A 99 -8.34 -1.03 1.06
C GLU A 99 -7.46 -1.24 2.30
N ARG A 100 -6.92 -0.16 2.82
CA ARG A 100 -5.95 -0.21 3.92
C ARG A 100 -6.37 -1.11 5.08
N SER A 101 -7.62 -0.99 5.53
CA SER A 101 -8.05 -1.77 6.67
C SER A 101 -8.09 -3.27 6.37
N VAL A 102 -8.41 -3.62 5.13
CA VAL A 102 -8.39 -5.02 4.71
C VAL A 102 -6.96 -5.54 4.66
N ALA A 103 -6.04 -4.72 4.14
CA ALA A 103 -4.63 -5.10 4.09
C ALA A 103 -4.08 -5.30 5.50
N LEU A 104 -4.45 -4.41 6.41
CA LEU A 104 -4.04 -4.54 7.79
C LEU A 104 -4.55 -5.84 8.41
N GLY A 105 -5.78 -6.20 8.11
CA GLY A 105 -6.35 -7.46 8.58
C GLY A 105 -5.60 -8.68 8.07
N ILE A 106 -5.19 -8.64 6.80
CA ILE A 106 -4.41 -9.73 6.22
C ILE A 106 -3.07 -9.88 6.94
N ILE A 107 -2.41 -8.77 7.16
CA ILE A 107 -1.11 -8.78 7.80
C ILE A 107 -1.22 -9.21 9.26
N SER A 108 -2.25 -8.76 9.95
CA SER A 108 -2.47 -9.11 11.35
C SER A 108 -2.72 -10.59 11.52
N ARG A 109 -3.37 -11.22 10.57
CA ARG A 109 -3.57 -12.66 10.63
C ARG A 109 -2.27 -13.43 10.47
N SER A 110 -1.37 -12.94 9.66
CA SER A 110 -0.06 -13.55 9.48
C SER A 110 0.83 -13.34 10.69
N TYR A 111 0.66 -12.20 11.32
CA TYR A 111 1.46 -11.80 12.49
C TYR A 111 0.55 -11.79 13.68
N ARG A 112 0.66 -12.78 14.50
CA ARG A 112 -0.19 -12.79 15.67
C ARG A 112 0.15 -11.69 16.64
N GLU A 113 1.35 -11.24 16.61
CA GLU A 113 1.77 -10.22 17.56
C GLU A 113 2.10 -8.91 16.92
N VAL A 114 1.47 -8.59 15.86
CA VAL A 114 1.71 -7.30 15.26
C VAL A 114 1.11 -6.24 16.13
N ILE A 115 1.93 -5.52 16.80
CA ILE A 115 1.46 -4.49 17.67
C ILE A 115 2.02 -3.17 17.30
N GLY A 116 3.14 -3.16 16.63
CA GLY A 116 3.84 -1.96 16.36
C GLY A 116 3.15 -1.01 15.43
N ILE A 117 2.03 -1.40 14.84
CA ILE A 117 1.31 -0.55 13.93
C ILE A 117 0.48 0.47 14.65
N ALA A 118 0.28 0.29 15.91
CA ALA A 118 -0.69 1.08 16.62
C ALA A 118 -0.20 2.45 16.98
N GLY A 119 0.90 2.88 16.47
CA GLY A 119 1.43 4.16 16.86
C GLY A 119 0.72 5.35 16.32
N CYS A 120 -0.17 5.17 15.37
CA CYS A 120 -0.83 6.26 14.71
C CYS A 120 -2.26 6.36 15.15
N HIS A 121 -2.61 7.45 15.76
CA HIS A 121 -3.97 7.64 16.21
C HIS A 121 -4.64 8.65 15.32
N GLY A 122 -4.83 8.37 14.26
CA GLY A 122 -5.33 9.27 13.37
C GLY A 122 -6.51 9.97 13.36
#